data_66d55468ce873a1254a2e25f2cbc315d
#
_entry.id   66d55468ce873a1254a2e25f2cbc315d
#
_cell.length_a   1.000
_cell.length_b   1.000
_cell.length_c   1.000
_cell.angle_alpha   90.00
_cell.angle_beta   90.00
_cell.angle_gamma   90.00
#
_symmetry.space_group_name_H-M   'P 1'
#
loop_
_entity.id
_entity.type
_entity.pdbx_description
1 polymer ?
#
loop_
_entity_poly.entity_id
_entity_poly.type
_entity_poly.pdbx_seq_one_letter_code
_entity_poly.pdbx_strand_id
1 'polypeptide(L)'
;MKNKGLIIFFYAIAVIFLLNISLLGAANAAPQPKLSQRVTIAMMAEPDTLDPTTTRYSVTSNPITNNIFERLVDLTPDGKFVPGIASWEVSPDGKVVEFTLRKGIKFQSGDPLTTKDVEFSHNRALKTNPSHQRAMRNLDRFEIVDDYKCKFIFKEPDVLFLPTRPLTIVSKSYYDKVGEDEFVNKPVGTGPYKFVAWKQGEYIDIEANENYWGNKPPVKQARFRFIKEDTTRVAMLKAGEVDIIMSVPYPLVKEVEAAGFKTARLPTHPPTSIQFHNANPEVPWYDKRVRLAIAHAIDGDSIVKNLFQGIPGRYARLSPGEIGYDPDLKPYPYDPQKSKQLLTEAGYPKGFEMPLYYFAARVAGQKETAEAVSLYLAAIGIACKVQGIEAAQMLDKVRAWHDDPKAMYVGLSTVPMAHLPEPTEALNTGYYSKQRMAVYFNSELDPLIEKIQATIDNAKRGELIKQALRMIHEDVATIQIFTATDVYAMKSNIEFTPTKKNREPLMLIKDIRIKD
;
A
#
# COMPACT_ATOMS: atom_id res chain seq x y z
N MET A 1 -46.87 -54.26 33.75
CA MET A 1 -45.46 -54.61 33.45
C MET A 1 -45.14 -54.43 31.96
N LYS A 2 -45.42 -53.24 31.35
CA LYS A 2 -45.17 -53.04 29.91
C LYS A 2 -44.32 -51.78 29.56
N ASN A 3 -43.79 -51.06 30.57
CA ASN A 3 -43.04 -49.81 30.27
C ASN A 3 -41.54 -49.84 30.62
N LYS A 4 -40.98 -50.90 31.16
CA LYS A 4 -39.54 -50.97 31.48
C LYS A 4 -38.66 -51.43 30.30
N GLY A 5 -39.20 -52.14 29.33
CA GLY A 5 -38.45 -52.59 28.14
C GLY A 5 -38.18 -51.45 27.11
N LEU A 6 -39.09 -50.47 27.03
CA LEU A 6 -38.98 -49.38 26.05
C LEU A 6 -37.92 -48.34 26.43
N ILE A 7 -37.74 -48.09 27.73
CA ILE A 7 -36.73 -47.13 28.23
C ILE A 7 -35.31 -47.67 28.06
N ILE A 8 -35.08 -48.96 28.25
CA ILE A 8 -33.77 -49.61 28.06
C ILE A 8 -33.38 -49.61 26.59
N PHE A 9 -34.36 -49.78 25.66
CA PHE A 9 -34.10 -49.74 24.22
C PHE A 9 -33.67 -48.35 23.71
N PHE A 10 -34.25 -47.28 24.25
CA PHE A 10 -33.87 -45.91 23.91
C PHE A 10 -32.49 -45.52 24.48
N TYR A 11 -32.12 -46.01 25.66
CA TYR A 11 -30.77 -45.78 26.23
C TYR A 11 -29.69 -46.53 25.45
N ALA A 12 -29.95 -47.74 24.98
CA ALA A 12 -29.00 -48.48 24.15
C ALA A 12 -28.77 -47.84 22.79
N ILE A 13 -29.80 -47.28 22.15
CA ILE A 13 -29.67 -46.57 20.87
C ILE A 13 -28.94 -45.23 21.06
N ALA A 14 -29.19 -44.49 22.14
CA ALA A 14 -28.50 -43.22 22.44
C ALA A 14 -27.00 -43.45 22.72
N VAL A 15 -26.62 -44.51 23.41
CA VAL A 15 -25.21 -44.84 23.69
C VAL A 15 -24.49 -45.32 22.43
N ILE A 16 -25.15 -46.05 21.53
CA ILE A 16 -24.56 -46.45 20.23
C ILE A 16 -24.41 -45.24 19.31
N PHE A 17 -25.33 -44.28 19.36
CA PHE A 17 -25.21 -43.02 18.56
C PHE A 17 -24.10 -42.09 19.08
N LEU A 18 -23.90 -42.02 20.40
CA LEU A 18 -22.80 -41.25 21.01
C LEU A 18 -21.43 -41.91 20.80
N LEU A 19 -21.34 -43.22 20.75
CA LEU A 19 -20.10 -43.94 20.42
C LEU A 19 -19.72 -43.85 18.94
N ASN A 20 -20.69 -43.76 18.02
CA ASN A 20 -20.40 -43.57 16.59
C ASN A 20 -20.00 -42.13 16.24
N ILE A 21 -20.44 -41.11 17.00
CA ILE A 21 -19.98 -39.71 16.85
C ILE A 21 -18.53 -39.55 17.32
N SER A 22 -18.10 -40.36 18.32
CA SER A 22 -16.69 -40.35 18.80
C SER A 22 -15.72 -41.03 17.84
N LEU A 23 -16.19 -41.92 16.97
CA LEU A 23 -15.37 -42.66 15.98
C LEU A 23 -15.27 -41.97 14.61
N LEU A 24 -16.20 -41.05 14.29
CA LEU A 24 -16.11 -40.22 13.07
C LEU A 24 -15.25 -38.96 13.23
N GLY A 25 -14.82 -38.61 14.44
CA GLY A 25 -13.93 -37.47 14.73
C GLY A 25 -12.43 -37.74 14.58
N ALA A 26 -12.03 -39.01 14.30
CA ALA A 26 -10.64 -39.38 14.07
C ALA A 26 -10.31 -39.47 12.57
N ALA A 27 -10.90 -38.60 11.74
CA ALA A 27 -10.46 -38.47 10.35
C ALA A 27 -9.10 -37.77 10.35
N ASN A 28 -8.05 -38.55 10.16
CA ASN A 28 -6.70 -38.19 9.69
C ASN A 28 -6.39 -36.68 9.69
N ALA A 29 -6.13 -36.14 10.85
CA ALA A 29 -5.35 -34.91 10.92
C ALA A 29 -3.96 -35.26 10.37
N ALA A 30 -3.66 -34.84 9.15
CA ALA A 30 -2.31 -34.97 8.62
C ALA A 30 -1.31 -34.48 9.69
N PRO A 31 -0.17 -35.15 9.88
CA PRO A 31 0.78 -34.78 10.93
C PRO A 31 1.13 -33.30 10.78
N GLN A 32 0.82 -32.53 11.82
CA GLN A 32 1.15 -31.10 11.85
C GLN A 32 2.69 -30.99 11.75
N PRO A 33 3.24 -30.23 10.79
CA PRO A 33 4.68 -30.05 10.70
C PRO A 33 5.20 -29.46 12.02
N LYS A 34 6.41 -29.87 12.42
CA LYS A 34 7.06 -29.31 13.62
C LYS A 34 7.02 -27.78 13.57
N LEU A 35 6.71 -27.12 14.68
CA LEU A 35 6.53 -25.65 14.77
C LEU A 35 7.66 -24.82 14.12
N SER A 36 8.89 -25.34 14.11
CA SER A 36 10.07 -24.71 13.47
C SER A 36 10.04 -24.71 11.93
N GLN A 37 9.07 -25.29 11.26
CA GLN A 37 9.00 -25.39 9.80
C GLN A 37 7.89 -24.55 9.17
N ARG A 38 6.98 -23.99 9.98
CA ARG A 38 5.83 -23.24 9.49
C ARG A 38 5.67 -21.91 10.23
N VAL A 39 5.29 -20.87 9.48
CA VAL A 39 4.84 -19.58 10.03
C VAL A 39 3.37 -19.35 9.69
N THR A 40 2.59 -18.90 10.66
CA THR A 40 1.18 -18.52 10.47
C THR A 40 1.02 -17.02 10.64
N ILE A 41 0.51 -16.35 9.60
CA ILE A 41 0.33 -14.90 9.52
C ILE A 41 -1.17 -14.59 9.52
N ALA A 42 -1.63 -13.71 10.40
CA ALA A 42 -3.00 -13.21 10.37
C ALA A 42 -3.08 -11.88 9.60
N MET A 43 -3.98 -11.83 8.63
CA MET A 43 -4.30 -10.68 7.80
C MET A 43 -5.74 -10.22 8.06
N MET A 44 -6.03 -8.94 7.79
CA MET A 44 -7.36 -8.37 8.03
C MET A 44 -8.44 -8.82 7.02
N ALA A 45 -8.04 -9.25 5.84
CA ALA A 45 -8.96 -9.65 4.78
C ALA A 45 -8.32 -10.65 3.81
N GLU A 46 -9.19 -11.41 3.15
CA GLU A 46 -8.88 -12.30 2.05
C GLU A 46 -8.56 -11.53 0.77
N PRO A 47 -7.66 -12.00 -0.09
CA PRO A 47 -7.46 -11.43 -1.41
C PRO A 47 -8.63 -11.75 -2.35
N ASP A 48 -8.96 -10.81 -3.24
CA ASP A 48 -9.97 -11.04 -4.29
C ASP A 48 -9.49 -12.04 -5.34
N THR A 49 -8.18 -12.06 -5.61
CA THR A 49 -7.53 -12.92 -6.59
C THR A 49 -6.04 -13.07 -6.27
N LEU A 50 -5.46 -14.16 -6.74
CA LEU A 50 -4.01 -14.38 -6.72
C LEU A 50 -3.36 -14.13 -8.09
N ASP A 51 -4.08 -13.67 -9.09
CA ASP A 51 -3.51 -13.25 -10.37
C ASP A 51 -2.88 -11.85 -10.25
N PRO A 52 -1.55 -11.73 -10.30
CA PRO A 52 -0.86 -10.46 -10.11
C PRO A 52 -1.04 -9.50 -11.30
N THR A 53 -1.56 -9.97 -12.44
CA THR A 53 -1.79 -9.14 -13.62
C THR A 53 -3.11 -8.40 -13.58
N THR A 54 -4.07 -8.84 -12.75
CA THR A 54 -5.39 -8.23 -12.61
C THR A 54 -5.50 -7.33 -11.39
N THR A 55 -4.70 -7.58 -10.36
CA THR A 55 -4.77 -6.83 -9.11
C THR A 55 -4.31 -5.39 -9.28
N ARG A 56 -5.19 -4.48 -8.88
CA ARG A 56 -4.78 -3.13 -8.53
C ARG A 56 -4.18 -3.21 -7.12
N TYR A 57 -3.03 -2.60 -6.88
CA TYR A 57 -2.43 -2.37 -5.57
C TYR A 57 -3.27 -2.94 -4.41
N SER A 58 -3.15 -4.25 -4.20
CA SER A 58 -3.97 -4.92 -3.20
C SER A 58 -3.13 -5.18 -1.96
N VAL A 59 -3.47 -4.51 -0.88
CA VAL A 59 -2.88 -4.76 0.45
C VAL A 59 -3.16 -6.20 0.94
N THR A 60 -4.10 -6.89 0.32
CA THR A 60 -4.48 -8.27 0.66
C THR A 60 -3.81 -9.32 -0.23
N SER A 61 -3.69 -9.07 -1.55
CA SER A 61 -3.08 -10.04 -2.48
C SER A 61 -1.55 -10.00 -2.45
N ASN A 62 -0.95 -8.82 -2.41
CA ASN A 62 0.49 -8.64 -2.56
C ASN A 62 1.34 -9.32 -1.47
N PRO A 63 0.93 -9.35 -0.18
CA PRO A 63 1.64 -10.12 0.84
C PRO A 63 1.79 -11.60 0.51
N ILE A 64 0.90 -12.14 -0.32
CA ILE A 64 0.90 -13.55 -0.75
C ILE A 64 1.56 -13.69 -2.11
N THR A 65 1.10 -12.94 -3.12
CA THR A 65 1.54 -13.08 -4.51
C THR A 65 3.02 -12.76 -4.73
N ASN A 66 3.59 -11.82 -3.97
CA ASN A 66 5.03 -11.51 -4.03
C ASN A 66 5.95 -12.63 -3.49
N ASN A 67 5.40 -13.69 -2.89
CA ASN A 67 6.14 -14.88 -2.55
C ASN A 67 6.10 -15.94 -3.66
N ILE A 68 5.05 -15.91 -4.51
CA ILE A 68 4.83 -16.88 -5.60
C ILE A 68 5.42 -16.38 -6.91
N PHE A 69 5.28 -15.08 -7.18
CA PHE A 69 5.70 -14.46 -8.43
C PHE A 69 6.86 -13.49 -8.21
N GLU A 70 7.62 -13.28 -9.26
CA GLU A 70 8.71 -12.31 -9.27
C GLU A 70 8.51 -11.26 -10.37
N ARG A 71 9.26 -10.18 -10.24
CA ARG A 71 9.21 -9.02 -11.14
C ARG A 71 10.49 -8.92 -11.95
N LEU A 72 10.42 -8.26 -13.12
CA LEU A 72 11.62 -7.97 -13.92
C LEU A 72 12.66 -7.22 -13.09
N VAL A 73 12.22 -6.21 -12.35
CA VAL A 73 13.05 -5.36 -11.49
C VAL A 73 12.56 -5.45 -10.06
N ASP A 74 13.46 -5.50 -9.13
CA ASP A 74 13.18 -5.51 -7.70
C ASP A 74 13.60 -4.20 -7.03
N LEU A 75 13.21 -4.01 -5.77
CA LEU A 75 13.55 -2.85 -4.95
C LEU A 75 14.20 -3.30 -3.66
N THR A 76 15.25 -2.60 -3.26
CA THR A 76 15.80 -2.72 -1.91
C THR A 76 14.87 -2.05 -0.89
N PRO A 77 15.01 -2.34 0.42
CA PRO A 77 14.22 -1.69 1.47
C PRO A 77 14.33 -0.15 1.48
N ASP A 78 15.46 0.39 1.02
CA ASP A 78 15.71 1.84 0.88
C ASP A 78 15.25 2.40 -0.49
N GLY A 79 14.48 1.61 -1.26
CA GLY A 79 13.81 2.06 -2.48
C GLY A 79 14.67 2.11 -3.74
N LYS A 80 15.90 1.58 -3.71
CA LYS A 80 16.75 1.51 -4.91
C LYS A 80 16.34 0.35 -5.81
N PHE A 81 16.34 0.59 -7.12
CA PHE A 81 16.12 -0.46 -8.11
C PHE A 81 17.32 -1.40 -8.20
N VAL A 82 17.02 -2.68 -8.16
CA VAL A 82 18.00 -3.76 -8.33
C VAL A 82 17.45 -4.80 -9.32
N PRO A 83 18.35 -5.54 -10.01
CA PRO A 83 17.92 -6.63 -10.87
C PRO A 83 17.10 -7.67 -10.10
N GLY A 84 15.85 -7.89 -10.57
CA GLY A 84 15.02 -9.03 -10.19
C GLY A 84 15.35 -10.26 -11.04
N ILE A 85 14.37 -10.77 -11.78
CA ILE A 85 14.57 -11.83 -12.78
C ILE A 85 15.17 -11.30 -14.09
N ALA A 86 15.34 -9.97 -14.23
CA ALA A 86 16.05 -9.33 -15.34
C ALA A 86 16.96 -8.22 -14.85
N SER A 87 18.00 -7.93 -15.61
CA SER A 87 18.69 -6.64 -15.63
C SER A 87 18.07 -5.74 -16.69
N TRP A 88 18.36 -4.43 -16.64
CA TRP A 88 17.85 -3.48 -17.62
C TRP A 88 18.87 -2.43 -17.99
N GLU A 89 18.69 -1.85 -19.17
CA GLU A 89 19.41 -0.68 -19.65
C GLU A 89 18.41 0.33 -20.22
N VAL A 90 18.66 1.61 -20.00
CA VAL A 90 17.85 2.71 -20.53
C VAL A 90 18.68 3.43 -21.59
N SER A 91 18.09 3.65 -22.77
CA SER A 91 18.76 4.40 -23.84
C SER A 91 19.05 5.86 -23.40
N PRO A 92 20.09 6.51 -23.95
CA PRO A 92 20.46 7.87 -23.58
C PRO A 92 19.34 8.92 -23.73
N ASP A 93 18.42 8.69 -24.68
CA ASP A 93 17.23 9.53 -24.88
C ASP A 93 16.04 9.15 -24.00
N GLY A 94 16.17 8.10 -23.15
CA GLY A 94 15.14 7.65 -22.23
C GLY A 94 13.91 6.99 -22.86
N LYS A 95 13.94 6.74 -24.18
CA LYS A 95 12.78 6.20 -24.91
C LYS A 95 12.79 4.67 -25.02
N VAL A 96 13.90 4.00 -24.76
CA VAL A 96 13.98 2.54 -24.81
C VAL A 96 14.47 2.01 -23.48
N VAL A 97 13.72 1.03 -22.93
CA VAL A 97 14.16 0.22 -21.81
C VAL A 97 14.33 -1.21 -22.29
N GLU A 98 15.58 -1.67 -22.39
CA GLU A 98 15.93 -3.04 -22.75
C GLU A 98 16.08 -3.88 -21.50
N PHE A 99 15.40 -5.02 -21.45
CA PHE A 99 15.54 -6.02 -20.39
C PHE A 99 16.31 -7.23 -20.89
N THR A 100 17.23 -7.73 -20.04
CA THR A 100 17.91 -9.00 -20.23
C THR A 100 17.53 -9.95 -19.11
N LEU A 101 16.77 -11.01 -19.45
CA LEU A 101 16.34 -12.04 -18.50
C LEU A 101 17.52 -12.87 -18.03
N ARG A 102 17.50 -13.29 -16.75
CA ARG A 102 18.47 -14.27 -16.23
C ARG A 102 18.21 -15.63 -16.85
N LYS A 103 19.25 -16.24 -17.38
CA LYS A 103 19.16 -17.60 -17.96
C LYS A 103 19.01 -18.66 -16.85
N GLY A 104 18.28 -19.72 -17.16
CA GLY A 104 18.13 -20.88 -16.28
C GLY A 104 17.02 -20.75 -15.23
N ILE A 105 16.32 -19.60 -15.15
CA ILE A 105 15.11 -19.48 -14.32
C ILE A 105 13.98 -20.34 -14.91
N LYS A 106 13.30 -21.07 -14.02
CA LYS A 106 12.12 -21.88 -14.37
C LYS A 106 10.94 -21.48 -13.51
N PHE A 107 9.76 -21.55 -14.10
CA PHE A 107 8.53 -21.52 -13.35
C PHE A 107 8.38 -22.78 -12.48
N GLN A 108 7.53 -22.70 -11.48
CA GLN A 108 7.21 -23.83 -10.58
C GLN A 108 6.57 -25.01 -11.33
N SER A 109 6.02 -24.79 -12.53
CA SER A 109 5.59 -25.84 -13.49
C SER A 109 6.74 -26.60 -14.16
N GLY A 110 7.98 -26.07 -14.06
CA GLY A 110 9.16 -26.63 -14.72
C GLY A 110 9.53 -25.98 -16.05
N ASP A 111 8.64 -25.17 -16.63
CA ASP A 111 8.85 -24.46 -17.89
C ASP A 111 9.91 -23.37 -17.75
N PRO A 112 10.75 -23.12 -18.77
CA PRO A 112 11.73 -22.05 -18.74
C PRO A 112 11.06 -20.68 -18.85
N LEU A 113 11.61 -19.68 -18.13
CA LEU A 113 11.27 -18.27 -18.30
C LEU A 113 11.88 -17.73 -19.58
N THR A 114 11.03 -17.10 -20.41
CA THR A 114 11.43 -16.45 -21.67
C THR A 114 10.77 -15.09 -21.86
N THR A 115 11.18 -14.36 -22.88
CA THR A 115 10.56 -13.06 -23.26
C THR A 115 9.12 -13.19 -23.73
N LYS A 116 8.68 -14.38 -24.14
CA LYS A 116 7.26 -14.67 -24.46
C LYS A 116 6.38 -14.57 -23.21
N ASP A 117 6.92 -14.90 -22.04
CA ASP A 117 6.21 -14.74 -20.76
C ASP A 117 6.13 -13.27 -20.35
N VAL A 118 7.14 -12.48 -20.66
CA VAL A 118 7.12 -11.01 -20.46
C VAL A 118 6.05 -10.37 -21.34
N GLU A 119 6.02 -10.71 -22.64
CA GLU A 119 5.00 -10.24 -23.58
C GLU A 119 3.59 -10.63 -23.14
N PHE A 120 3.40 -11.89 -22.78
CA PHE A 120 2.12 -12.39 -22.27
C PHE A 120 1.66 -11.65 -21.04
N SER A 121 2.53 -11.50 -20.04
CA SER A 121 2.23 -10.79 -18.80
C SER A 121 1.86 -9.33 -19.05
N HIS A 122 2.60 -8.65 -19.93
CA HIS A 122 2.33 -7.29 -20.35
C HIS A 122 0.96 -7.16 -21.03
N ASN A 123 0.71 -7.98 -22.04
CA ASN A 123 -0.54 -7.97 -22.83
C ASN A 123 -1.76 -8.34 -21.98
N ARG A 124 -1.61 -9.28 -21.04
CA ARG A 124 -2.65 -9.63 -20.09
C ARG A 124 -2.96 -8.46 -19.16
N ALA A 125 -1.93 -7.84 -18.55
CA ALA A 125 -2.11 -6.68 -17.70
C ALA A 125 -2.70 -5.47 -18.44
N LEU A 126 -2.41 -5.27 -19.72
CA LEU A 126 -3.05 -4.27 -20.56
C LEU A 126 -4.57 -4.49 -20.70
N LYS A 127 -5.03 -5.75 -20.70
CA LYS A 127 -6.47 -6.06 -20.82
C LYS A 127 -7.20 -5.96 -19.50
N THR A 128 -6.56 -6.35 -18.41
CA THR A 128 -7.21 -6.61 -17.11
C THR A 128 -6.95 -5.53 -16.05
N ASN A 129 -5.88 -4.74 -16.19
CA ASN A 129 -5.45 -3.78 -15.17
C ASN A 129 -5.47 -2.34 -15.68
N PRO A 130 -6.49 -1.53 -15.32
CA PRO A 130 -6.57 -0.13 -15.73
C PRO A 130 -5.40 0.74 -15.27
N SER A 131 -4.70 0.36 -14.20
CA SER A 131 -3.50 1.07 -13.75
C SER A 131 -2.34 0.81 -14.70
N HIS A 132 -2.19 -0.44 -15.16
CA HIS A 132 -1.22 -0.79 -16.18
C HIS A 132 -1.51 -0.15 -17.52
N GLN A 133 -2.80 -0.09 -17.93
CA GLN A 133 -3.22 0.63 -19.16
C GLN A 133 -2.79 2.10 -19.14
N ARG A 134 -3.09 2.81 -18.03
CA ARG A 134 -2.66 4.21 -17.87
C ARG A 134 -1.15 4.34 -17.91
N ALA A 135 -0.50 3.39 -17.29
CA ALA A 135 0.93 3.31 -17.20
C ALA A 135 1.62 3.18 -18.54
N MET A 136 1.02 2.46 -19.46
CA MET A 136 1.57 2.16 -20.78
C MET A 136 1.07 3.09 -21.89
N ARG A 137 0.32 4.16 -21.56
CA ARG A 137 -0.24 5.09 -22.57
C ARG A 137 0.81 5.75 -23.47
N ASN A 138 2.03 5.90 -22.96
CA ASN A 138 3.17 6.44 -23.69
C ASN A 138 3.99 5.35 -24.42
N LEU A 139 3.66 4.07 -24.21
CA LEU A 139 4.31 2.97 -24.90
C LEU A 139 3.96 3.04 -26.40
N ASP A 140 4.99 2.99 -27.26
CA ASP A 140 4.83 2.83 -28.70
C ASP A 140 4.64 1.36 -29.02
N ARG A 141 5.60 0.52 -28.62
CA ARG A 141 5.55 -0.92 -28.82
C ARG A 141 6.43 -1.70 -27.85
N PHE A 142 6.09 -2.97 -27.68
CA PHE A 142 6.94 -4.00 -27.10
C PHE A 142 7.63 -4.79 -28.22
N GLU A 143 8.91 -5.15 -28.03
CA GLU A 143 9.70 -5.86 -29.04
C GLU A 143 10.48 -7.01 -28.40
N ILE A 144 10.31 -8.23 -28.91
CA ILE A 144 11.14 -9.38 -28.56
C ILE A 144 12.38 -9.35 -29.46
N VAL A 145 13.58 -9.32 -28.84
CA VAL A 145 14.85 -9.41 -29.55
C VAL A 145 15.26 -10.88 -29.69
N ASP A 146 15.22 -11.63 -28.57
CA ASP A 146 15.45 -13.07 -28.51
C ASP A 146 14.73 -13.68 -27.28
N ASP A 147 14.95 -14.95 -26.97
CA ASP A 147 14.31 -15.64 -25.83
C ASP A 147 14.63 -15.00 -24.46
N TYR A 148 15.68 -14.17 -24.37
CA TYR A 148 16.13 -13.55 -23.11
C TYR A 148 16.24 -12.04 -23.17
N LYS A 149 16.00 -11.40 -24.33
CA LYS A 149 16.06 -9.95 -24.49
C LYS A 149 14.78 -9.39 -25.08
N CYS A 150 14.26 -8.33 -24.48
CA CYS A 150 13.09 -7.60 -24.98
C CYS A 150 13.22 -6.10 -24.69
N LYS A 151 12.44 -5.31 -25.42
CA LYS A 151 12.44 -3.85 -25.31
C LYS A 151 11.03 -3.31 -25.12
N PHE A 152 10.91 -2.34 -24.23
CA PHE A 152 9.79 -1.42 -24.17
C PHE A 152 10.23 -0.11 -24.82
N ILE A 153 9.54 0.29 -25.88
CA ILE A 153 9.87 1.47 -26.69
C ILE A 153 8.77 2.49 -26.48
N PHE A 154 9.13 3.68 -26.04
CA PHE A 154 8.22 4.77 -25.70
C PHE A 154 8.27 5.89 -26.73
N LYS A 155 7.14 6.58 -26.94
CA LYS A 155 7.04 7.76 -27.81
C LYS A 155 7.88 8.91 -27.27
N GLU A 156 7.84 9.11 -25.96
CA GLU A 156 8.61 10.10 -25.21
C GLU A 156 9.30 9.42 -24.02
N PRO A 157 10.38 10.03 -23.43
CA PRO A 157 11.03 9.49 -22.25
C PRO A 157 10.04 9.19 -21.12
N ASP A 158 10.13 8.02 -20.52
CA ASP A 158 9.24 7.63 -19.41
C ASP A 158 10.04 7.29 -18.15
N VAL A 159 10.32 8.31 -17.34
CA VAL A 159 11.03 8.16 -16.05
C VAL A 159 10.22 7.40 -15.00
N LEU A 160 8.91 7.25 -15.20
CA LEU A 160 8.01 6.57 -14.27
C LEU A 160 7.89 5.07 -14.57
N PHE A 161 8.37 4.61 -15.72
CA PHE A 161 8.21 3.21 -16.12
C PHE A 161 8.78 2.22 -15.09
N LEU A 162 10.05 2.35 -14.72
CA LEU A 162 10.69 1.48 -13.73
C LEU A 162 10.12 1.69 -12.31
N PRO A 163 10.00 2.95 -11.80
CA PRO A 163 9.52 3.20 -10.44
C PRO A 163 8.09 2.74 -10.19
N THR A 164 7.21 2.89 -11.18
CA THR A 164 5.78 2.72 -10.93
C THR A 164 5.24 1.38 -11.41
N ARG A 165 6.02 0.64 -12.23
CA ARG A 165 5.47 -0.45 -13.05
C ARG A 165 6.36 -1.68 -13.16
N PRO A 166 6.87 -2.20 -12.05
CA PRO A 166 7.54 -3.48 -12.10
C PRO A 166 6.53 -4.54 -12.52
N LEU A 167 6.67 -4.99 -13.78
CA LEU A 167 5.82 -6.03 -14.34
C LEU A 167 6.08 -7.34 -13.60
N THR A 168 5.04 -7.88 -12.98
CA THR A 168 5.07 -9.24 -12.41
C THR A 168 4.89 -10.25 -13.53
N ILE A 169 5.76 -11.24 -13.58
CA ILE A 169 5.80 -12.20 -14.69
C ILE A 169 5.03 -13.46 -14.34
N VAL A 170 4.15 -13.86 -15.26
CA VAL A 170 3.34 -15.07 -15.20
C VAL A 170 3.66 -15.98 -16.37
N SER A 171 3.45 -17.30 -16.21
CA SER A 171 3.80 -18.28 -17.22
C SER A 171 2.74 -18.35 -18.34
N LYS A 172 3.16 -18.07 -19.56
CA LYS A 172 2.34 -18.26 -20.76
C LYS A 172 2.06 -19.74 -21.00
N SER A 173 3.07 -20.60 -20.92
CA SER A 173 2.93 -22.02 -21.17
C SER A 173 1.98 -22.70 -20.18
N TYR A 174 2.03 -22.30 -18.90
CA TYR A 174 1.09 -22.78 -17.89
C TYR A 174 -0.33 -22.32 -18.21
N TYR A 175 -0.52 -21.06 -18.52
CA TYR A 175 -1.83 -20.52 -18.92
C TYR A 175 -2.42 -21.24 -20.13
N ASP A 176 -1.64 -21.44 -21.19
CA ASP A 176 -2.07 -22.14 -22.41
C ASP A 176 -2.48 -23.59 -22.12
N LYS A 177 -1.86 -24.23 -21.12
CA LYS A 177 -2.14 -25.60 -20.71
C LYS A 177 -3.40 -25.76 -19.88
N VAL A 178 -3.64 -24.84 -18.92
CA VAL A 178 -4.69 -25.04 -17.89
C VAL A 178 -5.91 -24.14 -18.09
N GLY A 179 -5.80 -23.07 -18.89
CA GLY A 179 -6.85 -22.08 -19.10
C GLY A 179 -7.02 -21.10 -17.94
N GLU A 180 -7.94 -20.13 -18.11
CA GLU A 180 -8.15 -19.00 -17.18
C GLU A 180 -8.48 -19.44 -15.76
N ASP A 181 -9.48 -20.33 -15.61
CA ASP A 181 -10.00 -20.68 -14.27
C ASP A 181 -8.95 -21.35 -13.39
N GLU A 182 -8.22 -22.31 -13.93
CA GLU A 182 -7.17 -22.97 -13.16
C GLU A 182 -5.97 -22.07 -12.94
N PHE A 183 -5.59 -21.25 -13.92
CA PHE A 183 -4.50 -20.30 -13.81
C PHE A 183 -4.71 -19.30 -12.65
N VAL A 184 -5.93 -18.79 -12.47
CA VAL A 184 -6.28 -17.84 -11.40
C VAL A 184 -6.34 -18.52 -10.03
N ASN A 185 -6.86 -19.77 -9.98
CA ASN A 185 -7.09 -20.50 -8.72
C ASN A 185 -5.85 -21.29 -8.24
N LYS A 186 -4.93 -21.62 -9.14
CA LYS A 186 -3.68 -22.35 -8.82
C LYS A 186 -2.48 -21.60 -9.40
N PRO A 187 -2.11 -20.47 -8.80
CA PRO A 187 -1.07 -19.61 -9.33
C PRO A 187 0.30 -20.31 -9.38
N VAL A 188 1.00 -20.13 -10.49
CA VAL A 188 2.34 -20.67 -10.76
C VAL A 188 3.26 -19.52 -11.19
N GLY A 189 4.30 -19.26 -10.39
CA GLY A 189 5.30 -18.22 -10.64
C GLY A 189 6.72 -18.75 -10.68
N THR A 190 7.69 -17.85 -10.61
CA THR A 190 9.13 -18.17 -10.50
C THR A 190 9.65 -18.04 -9.08
N GLY A 191 8.81 -17.59 -8.14
CA GLY A 191 9.18 -17.15 -6.81
C GLY A 191 9.61 -18.26 -5.84
N PRO A 192 10.09 -17.85 -4.66
CA PRO A 192 10.65 -18.74 -3.63
C PRO A 192 9.60 -19.64 -2.97
N TYR A 193 8.31 -19.36 -3.11
CA TYR A 193 7.23 -20.18 -2.56
C TYR A 193 6.23 -20.56 -3.63
N LYS A 194 5.65 -21.76 -3.49
CA LYS A 194 4.61 -22.32 -4.35
C LYS A 194 3.27 -22.28 -3.64
N PHE A 195 2.21 -22.05 -4.39
CA PHE A 195 0.85 -22.19 -3.93
C PHE A 195 0.54 -23.66 -3.57
N VAL A 196 -0.16 -23.86 -2.44
CA VAL A 196 -0.58 -25.19 -1.98
C VAL A 196 -2.10 -25.30 -1.94
N ALA A 197 -2.76 -24.38 -1.24
CA ALA A 197 -4.21 -24.42 -1.05
C ALA A 197 -4.78 -23.05 -0.75
N TRP A 198 -6.03 -22.86 -1.16
CA TRP A 198 -6.86 -21.73 -0.76
C TRP A 198 -8.19 -22.26 -0.22
N LYS A 199 -8.43 -22.06 1.07
CA LYS A 199 -9.72 -22.28 1.69
C LYS A 199 -10.39 -20.94 1.89
N GLN A 200 -11.36 -20.64 1.02
CA GLN A 200 -12.03 -19.34 1.00
C GLN A 200 -12.60 -18.96 2.37
N GLY A 201 -12.43 -17.71 2.76
CA GLY A 201 -12.83 -17.18 4.05
C GLY A 201 -11.95 -17.59 5.22
N GLU A 202 -10.98 -18.51 5.04
CA GLU A 202 -10.18 -19.03 6.16
C GLU A 202 -8.68 -18.80 5.98
N TYR A 203 -8.07 -19.36 4.92
CA TYR A 203 -6.62 -19.27 4.75
C TYR A 203 -6.12 -19.56 3.34
N ILE A 204 -4.89 -19.14 3.08
CA ILE A 204 -4.06 -19.58 1.96
C ILE A 204 -2.77 -20.20 2.51
N ASP A 205 -2.40 -21.36 1.99
CA ASP A 205 -1.13 -22.04 2.26
C ASP A 205 -0.17 -21.93 1.08
N ILE A 206 1.08 -21.66 1.40
CA ILE A 206 2.21 -21.72 0.46
C ILE A 206 3.34 -22.54 1.08
N GLU A 207 4.17 -23.17 0.22
CA GLU A 207 5.34 -23.93 0.63
C GLU A 207 6.60 -23.51 -0.10
N ALA A 208 7.76 -23.77 0.49
CA ALA A 208 9.05 -23.45 -0.12
C ALA A 208 9.21 -24.13 -1.49
N ASN A 209 9.69 -23.37 -2.46
CA ASN A 209 10.09 -23.89 -3.76
C ASN A 209 11.54 -24.42 -3.66
N GLU A 210 11.71 -25.74 -3.49
CA GLU A 210 13.02 -26.37 -3.38
C GLU A 210 13.89 -26.17 -4.65
N ASN A 211 13.25 -25.90 -5.79
CA ASN A 211 13.92 -25.64 -7.07
C ASN A 211 14.06 -24.12 -7.36
N TYR A 212 13.92 -23.28 -6.33
CA TYR A 212 14.07 -21.83 -6.49
C TYR A 212 15.49 -21.50 -6.96
N TRP A 213 15.60 -20.66 -7.96
CA TRP A 213 16.87 -20.25 -8.58
C TRP A 213 17.76 -19.39 -7.69
N GLY A 214 17.18 -18.72 -6.68
CA GLY A 214 17.89 -17.90 -5.70
C GLY A 214 18.22 -18.68 -4.41
N ASN A 215 18.40 -17.95 -3.31
CA ASN A 215 18.68 -18.56 -2.01
C ASN A 215 17.47 -19.39 -1.51
N LYS A 216 17.76 -20.56 -0.97
CA LYS A 216 16.70 -21.41 -0.40
C LYS A 216 15.90 -20.68 0.66
N PRO A 217 14.54 -20.75 0.60
CA PRO A 217 13.69 -20.17 1.61
C PRO A 217 13.95 -20.77 3.00
N PRO A 218 14.08 -19.95 4.06
CA PRO A 218 14.38 -20.43 5.41
C PRO A 218 13.18 -21.08 6.11
N VAL A 219 11.96 -20.68 5.74
CA VAL A 219 10.70 -21.22 6.26
C VAL A 219 10.10 -22.16 5.23
N LYS A 220 9.76 -23.38 5.63
CA LYS A 220 9.25 -24.38 4.69
C LYS A 220 7.80 -24.19 4.30
N GLN A 221 6.97 -23.69 5.20
CA GLN A 221 5.55 -23.46 4.95
C GLN A 221 5.08 -22.16 5.57
N ALA A 222 4.15 -21.47 4.90
CA ALA A 222 3.49 -20.32 5.45
C ALA A 222 1.98 -20.42 5.24
N ARG A 223 1.22 -20.04 6.28
CA ARG A 223 -0.24 -19.92 6.22
C ARG A 223 -0.64 -18.50 6.45
N PHE A 224 -1.42 -17.93 5.55
CA PHE A 224 -2.08 -16.64 5.69
C PHE A 224 -3.53 -16.88 6.12
N ARG A 225 -3.89 -16.49 7.36
CA ARG A 225 -5.25 -16.58 7.91
C ARG A 225 -5.96 -15.25 7.78
N PHE A 226 -7.24 -15.29 7.39
CA PHE A 226 -8.05 -14.09 7.20
C PHE A 226 -8.92 -13.86 8.44
N ILE A 227 -8.56 -12.85 9.24
CA ILE A 227 -9.22 -12.53 10.51
C ILE A 227 -9.55 -11.03 10.49
N LYS A 228 -10.81 -10.71 10.25
CA LYS A 228 -11.28 -9.34 10.07
C LYS A 228 -11.12 -8.51 11.34
N GLU A 229 -11.51 -9.07 12.47
CA GLU A 229 -11.57 -8.36 13.75
C GLU A 229 -10.19 -8.18 14.37
N ASP A 230 -9.80 -6.94 14.62
CA ASP A 230 -8.47 -6.56 15.14
C ASP A 230 -8.15 -7.20 16.49
N THR A 231 -9.11 -7.16 17.43
CA THR A 231 -8.96 -7.74 18.76
C THR A 231 -8.80 -9.25 18.72
N THR A 232 -9.47 -9.92 17.78
CA THR A 232 -9.33 -11.36 17.57
C THR A 232 -7.92 -11.69 17.07
N ARG A 233 -7.36 -10.92 16.10
CA ARG A 233 -5.97 -11.14 15.66
C ARG A 233 -4.97 -11.03 16.81
N VAL A 234 -5.13 -10.01 17.68
CA VAL A 234 -4.27 -9.82 18.85
C VAL A 234 -4.44 -10.98 19.86
N ALA A 235 -5.67 -11.43 20.12
CA ALA A 235 -5.93 -12.56 21.01
C ALA A 235 -5.29 -13.85 20.48
N MET A 236 -5.38 -14.12 19.19
CA MET A 236 -4.77 -15.29 18.55
C MET A 236 -3.24 -15.26 18.62
N LEU A 237 -2.60 -14.08 18.47
CA LEU A 237 -1.17 -13.95 18.68
C LEU A 237 -0.79 -14.30 20.13
N LYS A 238 -1.53 -13.77 21.11
CA LYS A 238 -1.33 -14.06 22.54
C LYS A 238 -1.55 -15.53 22.89
N ALA A 239 -2.54 -16.17 22.27
CA ALA A 239 -2.81 -17.62 22.44
C ALA A 239 -1.78 -18.51 21.70
N GLY A 240 -0.88 -17.93 20.87
CA GLY A 240 0.10 -18.67 20.10
C GLY A 240 -0.46 -19.34 18.84
N GLU A 241 -1.71 -19.07 18.47
CA GLU A 241 -2.38 -19.65 17.29
C GLU A 241 -1.88 -19.04 15.96
N VAL A 242 -1.30 -17.85 16.01
CA VAL A 242 -0.61 -17.20 14.91
C VAL A 242 0.76 -16.70 15.37
N ASP A 243 1.67 -16.54 14.45
CA ASP A 243 3.06 -16.16 14.73
C ASP A 243 3.33 -14.68 14.44
N ILE A 244 2.63 -14.14 13.44
CA ILE A 244 2.72 -12.74 13.01
C ILE A 244 1.30 -12.22 12.77
N ILE A 245 1.03 -11.00 13.18
CA ILE A 245 -0.17 -10.26 12.77
C ILE A 245 0.23 -9.01 12.00
N MET A 246 -0.45 -8.77 10.90
CA MET A 246 -0.32 -7.56 10.09
C MET A 246 -1.33 -6.50 10.57
N SER A 247 -0.96 -5.23 10.43
CA SER A 247 -1.84 -4.08 10.70
C SER A 247 -2.42 -4.09 12.12
N VAL A 248 -1.54 -4.05 13.13
CA VAL A 248 -1.95 -3.89 14.54
C VAL A 248 -2.54 -2.49 14.73
N PRO A 249 -3.78 -2.35 15.23
CA PRO A 249 -4.33 -1.04 15.54
C PRO A 249 -3.49 -0.29 16.59
N TYR A 250 -3.28 1.00 16.38
CA TYR A 250 -2.45 1.80 17.28
C TYR A 250 -2.84 1.69 18.76
N PRO A 251 -4.13 1.69 19.14
CA PRO A 251 -4.51 1.54 20.56
C PRO A 251 -4.03 0.23 21.20
N LEU A 252 -3.84 -0.83 20.41
CA LEU A 252 -3.46 -2.17 20.89
C LEU A 252 -1.94 -2.40 20.91
N VAL A 253 -1.14 -1.49 20.32
CA VAL A 253 0.31 -1.70 20.18
C VAL A 253 1.00 -1.85 21.54
N LYS A 254 0.72 -0.95 22.49
CA LYS A 254 1.31 -1.03 23.84
C LYS A 254 0.91 -2.31 24.59
N GLU A 255 -0.32 -2.77 24.41
CA GLU A 255 -0.81 -4.01 25.02
C GLU A 255 -0.05 -5.23 24.48
N VAL A 256 0.20 -5.25 23.16
CA VAL A 256 0.96 -6.30 22.49
C VAL A 256 2.43 -6.30 22.95
N GLU A 257 3.06 -5.13 23.02
CA GLU A 257 4.44 -4.97 23.49
C GLU A 257 4.58 -5.38 24.97
N ALA A 258 3.63 -4.97 25.82
CA ALA A 258 3.61 -5.34 27.24
C ALA A 258 3.41 -6.86 27.46
N ALA A 259 2.76 -7.55 26.51
CA ALA A 259 2.63 -9.00 26.53
C ALA A 259 3.88 -9.75 26.03
N GLY A 260 4.98 -9.04 25.70
CA GLY A 260 6.28 -9.62 25.34
C GLY A 260 6.45 -9.93 23.84
N PHE A 261 5.53 -9.46 22.98
CA PHE A 261 5.66 -9.59 21.53
C PHE A 261 6.52 -8.46 20.96
N LYS A 262 7.25 -8.77 19.90
CA LYS A 262 7.97 -7.75 19.14
C LYS A 262 7.03 -7.01 18.22
N THR A 263 7.25 -5.72 18.04
CA THR A 263 6.58 -4.92 17.00
C THR A 263 7.58 -4.41 15.97
N ALA A 264 7.13 -4.28 14.73
CA ALA A 264 7.88 -3.63 13.67
C ALA A 264 6.98 -2.61 12.98
N ARG A 265 7.56 -1.47 12.61
CA ARG A 265 6.83 -0.32 12.08
C ARG A 265 7.26 -0.04 10.65
N LEU A 266 6.31 0.18 9.76
CA LEU A 266 6.55 0.49 8.36
C LEU A 266 5.70 1.69 7.94
N PRO A 267 6.32 2.86 7.63
CA PRO A 267 5.59 3.96 7.00
C PRO A 267 5.10 3.52 5.61
N THR A 268 3.79 3.37 5.43
CA THR A 268 3.23 2.73 4.22
C THR A 268 2.28 3.60 3.44
N HIS A 269 1.63 4.55 4.11
CA HIS A 269 0.54 5.29 3.49
C HIS A 269 0.96 6.69 3.03
N PRO A 270 0.23 7.24 2.03
CA PRO A 270 0.32 8.65 1.75
C PRO A 270 0.06 9.44 3.05
N PRO A 271 0.69 10.60 3.22
CA PRO A 271 0.43 11.43 4.38
C PRO A 271 -1.05 11.82 4.45
N THR A 272 -1.59 11.85 5.65
CA THR A 272 -2.85 12.55 5.92
C THR A 272 -2.57 14.04 5.92
N SER A 273 -3.13 14.73 4.93
CA SER A 273 -2.88 16.16 4.69
C SER A 273 -4.19 16.90 4.48
N ILE A 274 -4.26 18.14 4.91
CA ILE A 274 -5.32 19.05 4.48
C ILE A 274 -4.94 19.58 3.10
N GLN A 275 -5.88 19.46 2.16
CA GLN A 275 -5.78 20.00 0.80
C GLN A 275 -6.79 21.11 0.60
N PHE A 276 -6.42 22.11 -0.20
CA PHE A 276 -7.26 23.26 -0.54
C PHE A 276 -7.46 23.33 -2.05
N HIS A 277 -8.70 23.59 -2.47
CA HIS A 277 -8.94 24.08 -3.83
C HIS A 277 -8.65 25.58 -3.85
N ASN A 278 -7.69 26.01 -4.67
CA ASN A 278 -7.20 27.39 -4.68
C ASN A 278 -7.52 28.17 -5.98
N ALA A 279 -8.45 27.69 -6.80
CA ALA A 279 -8.84 28.42 -8.02
C ALA A 279 -9.94 29.47 -7.77
N ASN A 280 -10.70 29.34 -6.67
CA ASN A 280 -11.81 30.25 -6.35
C ASN A 280 -11.31 31.46 -5.52
N PRO A 281 -11.27 32.68 -6.07
CA PRO A 281 -10.85 33.86 -5.32
C PRO A 281 -11.87 34.35 -4.27
N GLU A 282 -13.09 33.82 -4.27
CA GLU A 282 -14.16 34.21 -3.34
C GLU A 282 -14.05 33.47 -2.00
N VAL A 283 -13.28 32.38 -1.91
CA VAL A 283 -13.14 31.63 -0.66
C VAL A 283 -11.97 32.15 0.20
N PRO A 284 -12.11 32.15 1.56
CA PRO A 284 -11.06 32.67 2.43
C PRO A 284 -9.68 32.03 2.24
N TRP A 285 -9.63 30.72 2.00
CA TRP A 285 -8.38 29.97 1.82
C TRP A 285 -7.72 30.12 0.43
N TYR A 286 -8.28 30.95 -0.46
CA TYR A 286 -7.55 31.44 -1.63
C TYR A 286 -6.34 32.25 -1.19
N ASP A 287 -6.48 33.06 -0.13
CA ASP A 287 -5.37 33.82 0.46
C ASP A 287 -4.40 32.87 1.18
N LYS A 288 -3.14 32.89 0.78
CA LYS A 288 -2.05 32.13 1.40
C LYS A 288 -1.94 32.37 2.92
N ARG A 289 -2.22 33.57 3.40
CA ARG A 289 -2.15 33.93 4.82
C ARG A 289 -3.20 33.13 5.62
N VAL A 290 -4.37 32.89 5.04
CA VAL A 290 -5.42 32.06 5.64
C VAL A 290 -4.96 30.59 5.70
N ARG A 291 -4.38 30.05 4.61
CA ARG A 291 -3.84 28.69 4.63
C ARG A 291 -2.73 28.53 5.66
N LEU A 292 -1.85 29.54 5.78
CA LEU A 292 -0.79 29.54 6.79
C LEU A 292 -1.35 29.64 8.22
N ALA A 293 -2.42 30.44 8.43
CA ALA A 293 -3.12 30.49 9.71
C ALA A 293 -3.69 29.11 10.09
N ILE A 294 -4.32 28.42 9.15
CA ILE A 294 -4.80 27.04 9.36
C ILE A 294 -3.64 26.11 9.72
N ALA A 295 -2.49 26.24 9.05
CA ALA A 295 -1.31 25.42 9.33
C ALA A 295 -0.77 25.61 10.75
N HIS A 296 -0.67 26.85 11.21
CA HIS A 296 -0.21 27.17 12.58
C HIS A 296 -1.25 26.85 13.67
N ALA A 297 -2.52 26.73 13.31
CA ALA A 297 -3.57 26.40 14.29
C ALA A 297 -3.57 24.93 14.71
N ILE A 298 -2.95 24.05 13.96
CA ILE A 298 -3.09 22.59 14.15
C ILE A 298 -1.86 22.02 14.86
N ASP A 299 -2.04 21.51 16.08
CA ASP A 299 -1.01 20.77 16.81
C ASP A 299 -0.98 19.31 16.33
N GLY A 300 -0.25 19.07 15.24
CA GLY A 300 -0.11 17.73 14.69
C GLY A 300 0.67 16.77 15.58
N ASP A 301 1.58 17.26 16.45
CA ASP A 301 2.30 16.40 17.41
C ASP A 301 1.35 15.90 18.49
N SER A 302 0.47 16.74 19.02
CA SER A 302 -0.57 16.34 19.94
C SER A 302 -1.59 15.39 19.31
N ILE A 303 -1.97 15.60 18.04
CA ILE A 303 -2.83 14.66 17.29
C ILE A 303 -2.17 13.29 17.23
N VAL A 304 -0.92 13.20 16.78
CA VAL A 304 -0.18 11.93 16.67
C VAL A 304 -0.01 11.27 18.05
N LYS A 305 0.35 12.04 19.08
CA LYS A 305 0.57 11.53 20.43
C LYS A 305 -0.72 10.99 21.06
N ASN A 306 -1.81 11.76 20.98
CA ASN A 306 -3.03 11.49 21.75
C ASN A 306 -3.98 10.52 21.04
N LEU A 307 -4.11 10.64 19.69
CA LEU A 307 -4.99 9.74 18.94
C LEU A 307 -4.27 8.45 18.50
N PHE A 308 -2.95 8.51 18.27
CA PHE A 308 -2.22 7.42 17.61
C PHE A 308 -0.99 6.95 18.39
N GLN A 309 -0.91 7.25 19.68
CA GLN A 309 0.16 6.81 20.60
C GLN A 309 1.60 7.19 20.15
N GLY A 310 1.75 8.22 19.32
CA GLY A 310 3.05 8.63 18.78
C GLY A 310 3.61 7.72 17.68
N ILE A 311 2.81 6.81 17.13
CA ILE A 311 3.28 5.81 16.15
C ILE A 311 3.46 6.39 14.75
N PRO A 312 2.52 7.16 14.15
CA PRO A 312 2.73 7.81 12.86
C PRO A 312 3.90 8.78 12.86
N GLY A 313 4.62 8.83 11.75
CA GLY A 313 5.69 9.81 11.55
C GLY A 313 5.15 11.21 11.20
N ARG A 314 5.85 12.27 11.63
CA ARG A 314 5.58 13.64 11.18
C ARG A 314 6.74 14.16 10.35
N TYR A 315 6.45 14.47 9.09
CA TYR A 315 7.38 15.04 8.14
C TYR A 315 6.70 16.22 7.45
N ALA A 316 7.49 17.19 6.96
CA ALA A 316 6.91 18.31 6.21
C ALA A 316 6.32 17.85 4.88
N ARG A 317 7.00 16.92 4.20
CA ARG A 317 6.61 16.38 2.88
C ARG A 317 6.96 14.90 2.74
N LEU A 318 8.21 14.57 2.53
CA LEU A 318 8.72 13.22 2.33
C LEU A 318 9.36 12.66 3.61
N SER A 319 9.40 11.35 3.70
CA SER A 319 10.14 10.63 4.74
C SER A 319 11.63 10.48 4.37
N PRO A 320 12.53 10.31 5.34
CA PRO A 320 13.93 10.00 5.04
C PRO A 320 14.08 8.81 4.10
N GLY A 321 15.00 8.90 3.15
CA GLY A 321 15.27 7.87 2.14
C GLY A 321 14.47 8.01 0.84
N GLU A 322 13.45 8.85 0.77
CA GLU A 322 12.72 9.12 -0.47
C GLU A 322 13.49 10.14 -1.34
N ILE A 323 13.47 9.95 -2.68
CA ILE A 323 14.12 10.86 -3.62
C ILE A 323 13.51 12.26 -3.49
N GLY A 324 14.37 13.27 -3.31
CA GLY A 324 13.94 14.65 -3.08
C GLY A 324 13.59 14.94 -1.61
N TYR A 325 13.88 14.02 -0.67
CA TYR A 325 13.77 14.31 0.76
C TYR A 325 14.62 15.52 1.14
N ASP A 326 14.02 16.45 1.87
CA ASP A 326 14.66 17.66 2.36
C ASP A 326 14.68 17.67 3.89
N PRO A 327 15.83 17.45 4.54
CA PRO A 327 15.91 17.44 6.00
C PRO A 327 15.68 18.82 6.63
N ASP A 328 15.84 19.91 5.86
CA ASP A 328 15.65 21.27 6.34
C ASP A 328 14.17 21.70 6.32
N LEU A 329 13.36 21.02 5.52
CA LEU A 329 11.93 21.30 5.44
C LEU A 329 11.21 20.69 6.64
N LYS A 330 10.70 21.54 7.54
CA LYS A 330 10.03 21.12 8.79
C LYS A 330 8.52 21.27 8.67
N PRO A 331 7.73 20.45 9.41
CA PRO A 331 6.30 20.72 9.58
C PRO A 331 6.06 22.13 10.12
N TYR A 332 4.91 22.71 9.79
CA TYR A 332 4.53 24.01 10.35
C TYR A 332 4.42 23.91 11.88
N PRO A 333 5.03 24.87 12.62
CA PRO A 333 4.93 24.88 14.07
C PRO A 333 3.51 25.25 14.53
N TYR A 334 3.07 24.65 15.63
CA TYR A 334 1.82 25.05 16.29
C TYR A 334 1.98 26.41 16.96
N ASP A 335 1.22 27.39 16.50
CA ASP A 335 1.19 28.77 17.02
C ASP A 335 -0.19 29.40 16.80
N PRO A 336 -1.15 29.16 17.71
CA PRO A 336 -2.50 29.70 17.56
C PRO A 336 -2.58 31.23 17.69
N GLN A 337 -1.57 31.89 18.28
CA GLN A 337 -1.52 33.35 18.32
C GLN A 337 -1.17 33.90 16.93
N LYS A 338 -0.14 33.35 16.31
CA LYS A 338 0.22 33.64 14.92
C LYS A 338 -0.94 33.37 13.96
N SER A 339 -1.68 32.27 14.17
CA SER A 339 -2.87 31.97 13.38
C SER A 339 -3.91 33.09 13.44
N LYS A 340 -4.26 33.57 14.64
CA LYS A 340 -5.22 34.68 14.82
C LYS A 340 -4.73 35.99 14.21
N GLN A 341 -3.43 36.29 14.33
CA GLN A 341 -2.81 37.42 13.69
C GLN A 341 -2.98 37.36 12.16
N LEU A 342 -2.61 36.23 11.55
CA LEU A 342 -2.70 36.01 10.09
C LEU A 342 -4.13 36.12 9.58
N LEU A 343 -5.11 35.58 10.32
CA LEU A 343 -6.53 35.73 9.98
C LEU A 343 -6.98 37.17 10.02
N THR A 344 -6.53 37.95 11.02
CA THR A 344 -6.84 39.37 11.12
C THR A 344 -6.24 40.16 9.95
N GLU A 345 -4.96 39.92 9.61
CA GLU A 345 -4.27 40.51 8.47
C GLU A 345 -4.90 40.16 7.12
N ALA A 346 -5.52 38.97 7.02
CA ALA A 346 -6.26 38.52 5.84
C ALA A 346 -7.71 39.04 5.78
N GLY A 347 -8.19 39.79 6.79
CA GLY A 347 -9.54 40.33 6.82
C GLY A 347 -10.60 39.46 7.49
N TYR A 348 -10.19 38.39 8.19
CA TYR A 348 -11.08 37.45 8.87
C TYR A 348 -10.90 37.40 10.39
N PRO A 349 -10.93 38.55 11.12
CA PRO A 349 -10.65 38.58 12.58
C PRO A 349 -11.68 37.79 13.42
N LYS A 350 -12.87 37.54 12.87
CA LYS A 350 -13.93 36.73 13.51
C LYS A 350 -13.97 35.28 13.01
N GLY A 351 -13.06 34.92 12.11
CA GLY A 351 -13.08 33.62 11.44
C GLY A 351 -14.15 33.51 10.34
N PHE A 352 -14.45 32.28 9.94
CA PHE A 352 -15.43 31.96 8.89
C PHE A 352 -15.85 30.49 8.97
N GLU A 353 -16.85 30.11 8.15
CA GLU A 353 -17.23 28.69 7.96
C GLU A 353 -16.48 28.08 6.77
N MET A 354 -16.05 26.82 6.89
CA MET A 354 -15.49 26.08 5.78
C MET A 354 -15.90 24.60 5.80
N PRO A 355 -16.01 23.92 4.63
CA PRO A 355 -16.15 22.46 4.60
C PRO A 355 -14.84 21.80 5.00
N LEU A 356 -14.95 20.60 5.61
CA LEU A 356 -13.80 19.72 5.83
C LEU A 356 -14.22 18.28 5.48
N TYR A 357 -13.87 17.86 4.28
CA TYR A 357 -14.20 16.52 3.80
C TYR A 357 -13.13 15.51 4.23
N TYR A 358 -13.51 14.24 4.44
CA TYR A 358 -12.59 13.15 4.66
C TYR A 358 -13.08 11.87 3.98
N PHE A 359 -12.16 10.93 3.68
CA PHE A 359 -12.52 9.63 3.12
C PHE A 359 -13.10 8.73 4.21
N ALA A 360 -14.39 8.42 4.14
CA ALA A 360 -15.01 7.44 5.01
C ALA A 360 -14.45 6.03 4.72
N ALA A 361 -14.14 5.30 5.79
CA ALA A 361 -13.71 3.89 5.77
C ALA A 361 -12.47 3.52 4.90
N ARG A 362 -11.72 4.51 4.40
CA ARG A 362 -10.55 4.24 3.54
C ARG A 362 -9.24 4.17 4.32
N VAL A 363 -9.06 5.04 5.29
CA VAL A 363 -7.84 5.14 6.11
C VAL A 363 -8.26 5.24 7.57
N ALA A 364 -7.73 4.37 8.40
CA ALA A 364 -7.98 4.39 9.83
C ALA A 364 -7.58 5.74 10.45
N GLY A 365 -8.42 6.26 11.33
CA GLY A 365 -8.17 7.50 12.06
C GLY A 365 -8.45 8.79 11.28
N GLN A 366 -8.97 8.74 10.04
CA GLN A 366 -9.28 9.97 9.30
C GLN A 366 -10.45 10.76 9.91
N LYS A 367 -11.48 10.07 10.39
CA LYS A 367 -12.60 10.72 11.07
C LYS A 367 -12.12 11.46 12.32
N GLU A 368 -11.43 10.75 13.18
CA GLU A 368 -10.88 11.28 14.44
C GLU A 368 -9.90 12.45 14.18
N THR A 369 -9.12 12.36 13.12
CA THR A 369 -8.25 13.44 12.67
C THR A 369 -9.04 14.65 12.21
N ALA A 370 -10.11 14.47 11.41
CA ALA A 370 -10.96 15.56 10.95
C ALA A 370 -11.66 16.27 12.11
N GLU A 371 -12.15 15.51 13.09
CA GLU A 371 -12.76 16.03 14.31
C GLU A 371 -11.74 16.82 15.15
N ALA A 372 -10.52 16.29 15.35
CA ALA A 372 -9.46 17.00 16.06
C ALA A 372 -9.04 18.29 15.35
N VAL A 373 -8.87 18.26 14.02
CA VAL A 373 -8.57 19.45 13.20
C VAL A 373 -9.68 20.48 13.35
N SER A 374 -10.94 20.05 13.30
CA SER A 374 -12.09 20.96 13.50
C SER A 374 -12.07 21.67 14.86
N LEU A 375 -11.69 20.98 15.94
CA LEU A 375 -11.55 21.57 17.27
C LEU A 375 -10.42 22.61 17.33
N TYR A 376 -9.26 22.31 16.74
CA TYR A 376 -8.16 23.27 16.65
C TYR A 376 -8.53 24.53 15.86
N LEU A 377 -9.25 24.37 14.77
CA LEU A 377 -9.69 25.48 13.91
C LEU A 377 -10.80 26.31 14.58
N ALA A 378 -11.69 25.68 15.32
CA ALA A 378 -12.71 26.38 16.11
C ALA A 378 -12.07 27.33 17.17
N ALA A 379 -10.93 26.97 17.76
CA ALA A 379 -10.21 27.79 18.73
C ALA A 379 -9.67 29.11 18.15
N ILE A 380 -9.57 29.20 16.82
CA ILE A 380 -9.18 30.44 16.10
C ILE A 380 -10.33 31.07 15.32
N GLY A 381 -11.58 30.60 15.52
CA GLY A 381 -12.79 31.15 14.91
C GLY A 381 -13.21 30.51 13.59
N ILE A 382 -12.54 29.47 13.11
CA ILE A 382 -12.94 28.77 11.89
C ILE A 382 -13.86 27.61 12.21
N ALA A 383 -15.13 27.69 11.76
CA ALA A 383 -16.12 26.65 11.96
C ALA A 383 -16.10 25.62 10.82
N CYS A 384 -15.73 24.39 11.11
CA CYS A 384 -15.64 23.33 10.10
C CYS A 384 -16.94 22.52 10.01
N LYS A 385 -17.48 22.38 8.78
CA LYS A 385 -18.55 21.40 8.46
C LYS A 385 -17.88 20.08 8.07
N VAL A 386 -17.66 19.21 9.05
CA VAL A 386 -16.96 17.93 8.86
C VAL A 386 -17.88 16.92 8.18
N GLN A 387 -17.47 16.35 7.05
CA GLN A 387 -18.26 15.39 6.28
C GLN A 387 -17.42 14.24 5.74
N GLY A 388 -17.77 13.00 6.13
CA GLY A 388 -17.21 11.77 5.55
C GLY A 388 -17.86 11.44 4.21
N ILE A 389 -17.06 11.10 3.22
CA ILE A 389 -17.50 10.72 1.88
C ILE A 389 -16.84 9.39 1.51
N GLU A 390 -17.63 8.45 0.98
CA GLU A 390 -17.13 7.17 0.48
C GLU A 390 -16.08 7.36 -0.63
N ALA A 391 -15.08 6.47 -0.68
CA ALA A 391 -13.90 6.65 -1.51
C ALA A 391 -14.22 6.84 -3.01
N ALA A 392 -15.17 6.07 -3.57
CA ALA A 392 -15.55 6.20 -4.97
C ALA A 392 -16.19 7.56 -5.26
N GLN A 393 -17.14 7.98 -4.41
CA GLN A 393 -17.82 9.29 -4.53
C GLN A 393 -16.85 10.46 -4.33
N MET A 394 -15.88 10.32 -3.41
CA MET A 394 -14.85 11.36 -3.18
C MET A 394 -14.00 11.57 -4.43
N LEU A 395 -13.58 10.49 -5.09
CA LEU A 395 -12.77 10.60 -6.31
C LEU A 395 -13.53 11.28 -7.46
N ASP A 396 -14.83 11.00 -7.59
CA ASP A 396 -15.68 11.67 -8.60
C ASP A 396 -15.88 13.15 -8.25
N LYS A 397 -16.09 13.46 -6.97
CA LYS A 397 -16.18 14.86 -6.51
C LYS A 397 -14.88 15.63 -6.71
N VAL A 398 -13.72 15.04 -6.43
CA VAL A 398 -12.41 15.70 -6.65
C VAL A 398 -12.25 16.06 -8.13
N ARG A 399 -12.64 15.16 -9.05
CA ARG A 399 -12.63 15.46 -10.49
C ARG A 399 -13.59 16.59 -10.87
N ALA A 400 -14.79 16.59 -10.29
CA ALA A 400 -15.76 17.66 -10.51
C ALA A 400 -15.29 18.99 -9.95
N TRP A 401 -14.66 19.01 -8.78
CA TRP A 401 -14.08 20.23 -8.19
C TRP A 401 -12.88 20.74 -9.00
N HIS A 402 -12.08 19.84 -9.60
CA HIS A 402 -11.02 20.25 -10.51
C HIS A 402 -11.58 21.05 -11.71
N ASP A 403 -12.69 20.59 -12.28
CA ASP A 403 -13.31 21.19 -13.47
C ASP A 403 -14.12 22.47 -13.12
N ASP A 404 -14.37 22.74 -11.84
CA ASP A 404 -15.15 23.89 -11.35
C ASP A 404 -14.27 24.96 -10.66
N PRO A 405 -13.99 26.09 -11.30
CA PRO A 405 -13.18 27.15 -10.70
C PRO A 405 -13.81 27.82 -9.48
N LYS A 406 -15.11 27.58 -9.21
CA LYS A 406 -15.83 28.09 -8.04
C LYS A 406 -15.95 27.07 -6.93
N ALA A 407 -15.32 25.92 -7.05
CA ALA A 407 -15.39 24.87 -6.06
C ALA A 407 -14.92 25.34 -4.67
N MET A 408 -15.66 24.91 -3.66
CA MET A 408 -15.38 25.16 -2.25
C MET A 408 -14.91 23.86 -1.60
N TYR A 409 -13.67 23.45 -1.89
CA TYR A 409 -13.12 22.22 -1.36
C TYR A 409 -11.97 22.46 -0.38
N VAL A 410 -12.14 21.89 0.83
CA VAL A 410 -11.06 21.64 1.78
C VAL A 410 -11.26 20.23 2.30
N GLY A 411 -10.25 19.41 2.25
CA GLY A 411 -10.39 18.02 2.67
C GLY A 411 -9.12 17.39 3.22
N LEU A 412 -9.32 16.44 4.14
CA LEU A 412 -8.28 15.50 4.50
C LEU A 412 -8.08 14.52 3.35
N SER A 413 -6.98 14.65 2.67
CA SER A 413 -6.63 13.83 1.52
C SER A 413 -5.47 12.91 1.83
N THR A 414 -5.55 11.69 1.29
CA THR A 414 -4.42 10.80 1.11
C THR A 414 -4.00 10.69 -0.36
N VAL A 415 -4.70 11.44 -1.22
CA VAL A 415 -4.31 11.66 -2.61
C VAL A 415 -3.56 12.97 -2.56
N PRO A 416 -2.57 13.26 -3.08
CA PRO A 416 -1.71 12.92 -4.16
C PRO A 416 -0.28 12.57 -3.80
N MET A 417 0.06 12.60 -2.55
CA MET A 417 1.41 12.26 -2.09
C MET A 417 1.51 10.74 -1.88
N ALA A 418 1.37 10.04 -2.95
CA ALA A 418 1.56 8.62 -2.95
C ALA A 418 3.02 8.26 -2.73
N HIS A 419 3.29 7.40 -1.74
CA HIS A 419 4.64 6.90 -1.47
C HIS A 419 5.08 5.94 -2.57
N LEU A 420 5.62 6.51 -3.62
CA LEU A 420 6.49 5.79 -4.52
C LEU A 420 7.93 5.90 -3.98
N PRO A 421 8.84 5.06 -4.40
CA PRO A 421 10.27 5.29 -4.18
C PRO A 421 10.68 6.66 -4.71
N GLU A 422 9.84 7.21 -5.58
CA GLU A 422 10.01 8.51 -6.20
C GLU A 422 8.68 9.29 -6.27
N PRO A 423 8.61 10.54 -5.82
CA PRO A 423 7.39 11.32 -5.74
C PRO A 423 6.92 11.95 -7.07
N THR A 424 7.60 11.72 -8.20
CA THR A 424 7.24 12.30 -9.50
C THR A 424 5.78 12.05 -9.90
N GLU A 425 5.27 10.82 -9.71
CA GLU A 425 3.86 10.53 -10.02
C GLU A 425 2.90 11.25 -9.08
N ALA A 426 3.29 11.39 -7.82
CA ALA A 426 2.50 12.12 -6.84
C ALA A 426 2.42 13.61 -7.16
N LEU A 427 3.55 14.21 -7.55
CA LEU A 427 3.59 15.59 -8.03
C LEU A 427 2.72 15.76 -9.28
N ASN A 428 2.86 14.86 -10.25
CA ASN A 428 2.04 14.88 -11.47
C ASN A 428 0.54 14.75 -11.15
N THR A 429 0.15 13.77 -10.33
CA THR A 429 -1.27 13.49 -10.09
C THR A 429 -1.95 14.57 -9.24
N GLY A 430 -1.25 15.15 -8.27
CA GLY A 430 -1.85 15.97 -7.25
C GLY A 430 -1.57 17.47 -7.34
N TYR A 431 -0.56 17.85 -8.11
CA TYR A 431 -0.13 19.25 -8.19
C TYR A 431 0.05 19.76 -9.62
N TYR A 432 0.04 18.89 -10.63
CA TYR A 432 0.06 19.33 -12.01
C TYR A 432 -1.35 19.76 -12.45
N SER A 433 -1.53 21.03 -12.75
CA SER A 433 -2.85 21.61 -12.95
C SER A 433 -3.67 20.99 -14.09
N LYS A 434 -3.03 20.32 -15.06
CA LYS A 434 -3.69 19.61 -16.17
C LYS A 434 -4.21 18.21 -15.78
N GLN A 435 -3.98 17.75 -14.55
CA GLN A 435 -4.44 16.44 -14.07
C GLN A 435 -5.73 16.57 -13.27
N ARG A 436 -6.78 15.87 -13.66
CA ARG A 436 -8.13 15.94 -13.07
C ARG A 436 -8.23 15.56 -11.57
N MET A 437 -7.14 15.13 -10.96
CA MET A 437 -7.07 14.90 -9.52
C MET A 437 -6.38 16.03 -8.77
N ALA A 438 -5.78 16.99 -9.47
CA ALA A 438 -5.20 18.16 -8.87
C ALA A 438 -6.32 19.14 -8.47
N VAL A 439 -6.24 19.68 -7.26
CA VAL A 439 -7.13 20.74 -6.77
C VAL A 439 -6.35 21.99 -6.38
N TYR A 440 -5.05 21.96 -6.60
CA TYR A 440 -4.13 23.06 -6.41
C TYR A 440 -3.56 23.50 -7.76
N PHE A 441 -3.63 24.78 -8.04
CA PHE A 441 -3.25 25.38 -9.32
C PHE A 441 -2.14 26.40 -9.09
N ASN A 442 -0.99 26.19 -9.75
CA ASN A 442 0.17 27.07 -9.69
C ASN A 442 0.91 27.02 -11.03
N SER A 443 0.88 28.12 -11.78
CA SER A 443 1.49 28.22 -13.11
C SER A 443 3.01 28.13 -13.13
N GLU A 444 3.68 28.39 -12.01
CA GLU A 444 5.14 28.27 -11.88
C GLU A 444 5.56 26.83 -11.56
N LEU A 445 4.67 26.05 -10.92
CA LEU A 445 4.93 24.66 -10.55
C LEU A 445 4.77 23.72 -11.75
N ASP A 446 3.84 23.99 -12.66
CA ASP A 446 3.57 23.12 -13.81
C ASP A 446 4.81 22.88 -14.70
N PRO A 447 5.56 23.91 -15.14
CA PRO A 447 6.78 23.69 -15.92
C PRO A 447 7.86 22.91 -15.16
N LEU A 448 7.92 23.08 -13.84
CA LEU A 448 8.86 22.34 -13.00
C LEU A 448 8.49 20.86 -12.94
N ILE A 449 7.20 20.53 -12.83
CA ILE A 449 6.71 19.14 -12.87
C ILE A 449 6.99 18.51 -14.24
N GLU A 450 6.76 19.22 -15.33
CA GLU A 450 7.10 18.75 -16.68
C GLU A 450 8.61 18.47 -16.81
N LYS A 451 9.46 19.33 -16.28
CA LYS A 451 10.91 19.13 -16.25
C LYS A 451 11.32 17.92 -15.39
N ILE A 452 10.67 17.72 -14.24
CA ILE A 452 10.88 16.54 -13.39
C ILE A 452 10.57 15.27 -14.18
N GLN A 453 9.44 15.21 -14.89
CA GLN A 453 9.02 14.07 -15.70
C GLN A 453 9.97 13.75 -16.86
N ALA A 454 10.62 14.78 -17.42
CA ALA A 454 11.58 14.63 -18.53
C ALA A 454 13.01 14.34 -18.06
N THR A 455 13.32 14.42 -16.75
CA THR A 455 14.69 14.28 -16.23
C THR A 455 14.98 12.83 -15.88
N ILE A 456 15.80 12.14 -16.66
CA ILE A 456 16.17 10.72 -16.49
C ILE A 456 17.13 10.53 -15.31
N ASP A 457 18.09 11.45 -15.15
CA ASP A 457 19.08 11.38 -14.07
C ASP A 457 18.43 11.53 -12.69
N ASN A 458 18.54 10.49 -11.87
CA ASN A 458 17.90 10.42 -10.56
C ASN A 458 18.36 11.53 -9.59
N ALA A 459 19.64 11.91 -9.61
CA ALA A 459 20.16 12.92 -8.71
C ALA A 459 19.62 14.31 -9.09
N LYS A 460 19.70 14.65 -10.39
CA LYS A 460 19.12 15.89 -10.91
C LYS A 460 17.62 15.96 -10.70
N ARG A 461 16.91 14.86 -10.93
CA ARG A 461 15.46 14.77 -10.70
C ARG A 461 15.14 14.95 -9.22
N GLY A 462 15.94 14.39 -8.32
CA GLY A 462 15.80 14.57 -6.87
C GLY A 462 15.90 16.04 -6.44
N GLU A 463 16.84 16.80 -6.99
CA GLU A 463 16.95 18.23 -6.72
C GLU A 463 15.76 19.05 -7.26
N LEU A 464 15.24 18.70 -8.45
CA LEU A 464 14.04 19.33 -8.98
C LEU A 464 12.79 18.99 -8.15
N ILE A 465 12.67 17.76 -7.67
CA ILE A 465 11.60 17.35 -6.77
C ILE A 465 11.67 18.13 -5.46
N LYS A 466 12.86 18.27 -4.88
CA LYS A 466 13.11 19.07 -3.67
C LYS A 466 12.67 20.52 -3.87
N GLN A 467 13.01 21.12 -5.01
CA GLN A 467 12.56 22.46 -5.37
C GLN A 467 11.03 22.55 -5.45
N ALA A 468 10.37 21.61 -6.15
CA ALA A 468 8.91 21.59 -6.26
C ALA A 468 8.23 21.44 -4.89
N LEU A 469 8.76 20.60 -4.01
CA LEU A 469 8.22 20.38 -2.67
C LEU A 469 8.40 21.59 -1.75
N ARG A 470 9.49 22.35 -1.92
CA ARG A 470 9.66 23.64 -1.24
C ARG A 470 8.62 24.67 -1.70
N MET A 471 8.39 24.80 -3.01
CA MET A 471 7.35 25.69 -3.55
C MET A 471 5.97 25.34 -3.00
N ILE A 472 5.60 24.03 -3.01
CA ILE A 472 4.34 23.52 -2.46
C ILE A 472 4.22 23.84 -0.96
N HIS A 473 5.31 23.71 -0.21
CA HIS A 473 5.34 24.01 1.21
C HIS A 473 5.22 25.50 1.48
N GLU A 474 6.05 26.31 0.83
CA GLU A 474 6.05 27.77 1.00
C GLU A 474 4.70 28.39 0.65
N ASP A 475 4.01 27.89 -0.37
CA ASP A 475 2.66 28.36 -0.72
C ASP A 475 1.54 27.73 0.12
N VAL A 476 1.88 26.85 1.05
CA VAL A 476 0.89 26.15 1.89
C VAL A 476 -0.19 25.47 1.06
N ALA A 477 0.20 24.87 -0.06
CA ALA A 477 -0.72 24.15 -0.94
C ALA A 477 -1.41 22.99 -0.24
N THR A 478 -0.70 22.34 0.68
CA THR A 478 -1.23 21.31 1.59
C THR A 478 -0.57 21.41 2.95
N ILE A 479 -1.29 21.00 3.99
CA ILE A 479 -0.78 20.90 5.37
C ILE A 479 -0.71 19.43 5.75
N GLN A 480 0.51 18.90 5.82
CA GLN A 480 0.71 17.51 6.22
C GLN A 480 0.59 17.36 7.73
N ILE A 481 -0.30 16.47 8.20
CA ILE A 481 -0.53 16.22 9.61
C ILE A 481 0.35 15.07 10.09
N PHE A 482 0.27 13.90 9.44
CA PHE A 482 1.12 12.75 9.72
C PHE A 482 1.21 11.80 8.53
N THR A 483 2.20 10.90 8.57
CA THR A 483 2.33 9.76 7.66
C THR A 483 1.94 8.50 8.42
N ALA A 484 0.88 7.83 8.00
CA ALA A 484 0.42 6.60 8.65
C ALA A 484 1.49 5.50 8.54
N THR A 485 1.51 4.63 9.55
CA THR A 485 2.54 3.61 9.74
C THR A 485 1.85 2.28 10.03
N ASP A 486 2.08 1.27 9.20
CA ASP A 486 1.64 -0.08 9.52
C ASP A 486 2.48 -0.64 10.66
N VAL A 487 1.83 -1.30 11.59
CA VAL A 487 2.48 -1.98 12.71
C VAL A 487 2.25 -3.48 12.56
N TYR A 488 3.33 -4.22 12.57
CA TYR A 488 3.34 -5.67 12.64
C TYR A 488 3.64 -6.10 14.05
N ALA A 489 3.02 -7.18 14.52
CA ALA A 489 3.44 -7.79 15.76
C ALA A 489 3.76 -9.27 15.54
N MET A 490 4.75 -9.78 16.27
CA MET A 490 5.25 -11.12 16.09
C MET A 490 5.77 -11.74 17.38
N LYS A 491 5.82 -13.06 17.45
CA LYS A 491 6.44 -13.80 18.56
C LYS A 491 7.90 -13.37 18.74
N SER A 492 8.40 -13.42 19.97
CA SER A 492 9.75 -12.94 20.33
C SER A 492 10.87 -13.69 19.63
N ASN A 493 10.65 -14.95 19.26
CA ASN A 493 11.62 -15.77 18.50
C ASN A 493 11.59 -15.52 16.98
N ILE A 494 10.70 -14.66 16.48
CA ILE A 494 10.66 -14.30 15.05
C ILE A 494 11.48 -13.04 14.81
N GLU A 495 12.29 -13.08 13.76
CA GLU A 495 12.97 -11.93 13.19
C GLU A 495 12.39 -11.67 11.80
N PHE A 496 11.74 -10.54 11.66
CA PHE A 496 11.17 -10.05 10.43
C PHE A 496 11.21 -8.52 10.41
N THR A 497 11.74 -7.97 9.33
CA THR A 497 11.67 -6.52 9.06
C THR A 497 10.73 -6.29 7.90
N PRO A 498 9.57 -5.67 8.14
CA PRO A 498 8.65 -5.38 7.07
C PRO A 498 9.27 -4.40 6.08
N THR A 499 9.06 -4.67 4.80
CA THR A 499 9.53 -3.82 3.71
C THR A 499 8.33 -3.38 2.87
N LYS A 500 8.51 -2.34 2.06
CA LYS A 500 7.51 -1.91 1.08
C LYS A 500 8.10 -1.94 -0.32
N LYS A 501 7.29 -2.32 -1.30
CA LYS A 501 7.57 -2.11 -2.71
C LYS A 501 6.44 -1.30 -3.30
N ASN A 502 6.75 -0.19 -3.94
CA ASN A 502 5.76 0.62 -4.64
C ASN A 502 4.50 0.94 -3.82
N ARG A 503 4.63 1.40 -2.57
CA ARG A 503 3.54 1.72 -1.62
C ARG A 503 2.95 0.53 -0.86
N GLU A 504 3.31 -0.68 -1.19
CA GLU A 504 2.67 -1.86 -0.64
C GLU A 504 3.54 -2.50 0.42
N PRO A 505 2.98 -2.77 1.60
CA PRO A 505 3.67 -3.58 2.58
C PRO A 505 3.89 -4.97 2.00
N LEU A 506 5.11 -5.48 2.15
CA LEU A 506 5.45 -6.82 1.75
C LEU A 506 5.56 -7.73 2.97
N MET A 507 5.01 -8.91 2.84
CA MET A 507 5.23 -10.03 3.74
C MET A 507 6.06 -11.08 2.99
N LEU A 508 7.37 -10.84 2.86
CA LEU A 508 8.27 -11.77 2.19
C LEU A 508 8.71 -12.85 3.17
N ILE A 509 8.16 -14.04 3.01
CA ILE A 509 8.45 -15.18 3.89
C ILE A 509 9.92 -15.60 3.83
N LYS A 510 10.59 -15.38 2.70
CA LYS A 510 12.04 -15.64 2.54
C LYS A 510 12.91 -14.78 3.49
N ASP A 511 12.38 -13.66 3.98
CA ASP A 511 13.10 -12.75 4.88
C ASP A 511 12.82 -13.02 6.36
N ILE A 512 11.89 -13.93 6.67
CA ILE A 512 11.59 -14.35 8.05
C ILE A 512 12.67 -15.32 8.54
N ARG A 513 13.12 -15.10 9.78
CA ARG A 513 13.99 -16.02 10.52
C ARG A 513 13.29 -16.43 11.81
N ILE A 514 13.28 -17.71 12.10
CA ILE A 514 12.73 -18.25 13.34
C ILE A 514 13.92 -18.73 14.17
N LYS A 515 14.12 -18.13 15.35
CA LYS A 515 15.12 -18.55 16.32
C LYS A 515 14.58 -19.72 17.14
N ASP A 516 15.44 -20.64 17.52
CA ASP A 516 15.12 -21.75 18.42
C ASP A 516 14.78 -21.25 19.83
#